data_53281dc9e7cffc82fbd1e115afa4f77b
#
_entry.id   53281dc9e7cffc82fbd1e115afa4f77b
#
_cell.length_a   1.000
_cell.length_b   1.000
_cell.length_c   1.000
_cell.angle_alpha   90.00
_cell.angle_beta   90.00
_cell.angle_gamma   90.00
#
_symmetry.space_group_name_H-M   'P 1'
#
loop_
_entity.id
_entity.type
_entity.pdbx_description
1 polymer ?
#
loop_
_entity_poly.entity_id
_entity_poly.type
_entity_poly.pdbx_seq_one_letter_code
_entity_poly.pdbx_strand_id
1 'polypeptide(L)'
;MDMTHSGNSNEIRWYAGIPVGSNPLILLDFFTIMVISAVLCWGILLLAQFYFDGHVALPHLYGAAVIAFDLCLLFSVFYVIVSFIVMRNGYVARYRLDMTGAHCENIKCRPKSTVPGFFHFCSYPVAEPQTYNRCVEKHVSWADVSSFAELRSLRVLILKGRRGTLMRIYCPDSQKYETVLTFLNDRIASERS
;
A
#
# COMPACT_ATOMS: atom_id res chain seq x y z
N MET A 1 32.23 11.10 -16.14
CA MET A 1 31.53 12.39 -16.39
C MET A 1 30.34 12.43 -15.45
N ASP A 2 30.60 12.92 -14.24
CA ASP A 2 29.59 13.09 -13.19
C ASP A 2 28.69 14.27 -13.54
N MET A 3 27.47 14.00 -13.96
CA MET A 3 26.42 14.99 -13.95
C MET A 3 25.79 15.01 -12.56
N THR A 4 26.42 15.70 -11.63
CA THR A 4 25.81 16.15 -10.39
C THR A 4 24.68 17.10 -10.74
N HIS A 5 23.46 16.61 -10.83
CA HIS A 5 22.28 17.45 -10.77
C HIS A 5 22.27 18.14 -9.40
N SER A 6 22.67 19.38 -9.40
CA SER A 6 22.41 20.38 -8.36
C SER A 6 20.89 20.55 -8.23
N GLY A 7 20.22 19.59 -7.62
CA GLY A 7 18.84 19.69 -7.18
C GLY A 7 18.82 20.53 -5.91
N ASN A 8 17.89 21.47 -5.85
CA ASN A 8 17.55 22.29 -4.69
C ASN A 8 17.71 21.49 -3.38
N SER A 9 18.55 21.94 -2.45
CA SER A 9 19.02 21.20 -1.28
C SER A 9 17.95 20.69 -0.30
N ASN A 10 16.67 20.84 -0.64
CA ASN A 10 15.52 20.50 0.19
C ASN A 10 14.57 19.47 -0.45
N GLU A 11 14.98 18.74 -1.49
CA GLU A 11 14.15 17.72 -2.12
C GLU A 11 14.81 16.34 -2.05
N ILE A 12 14.06 15.34 -1.56
CA ILE A 12 14.50 13.95 -1.49
C ILE A 12 13.67 13.12 -2.47
N ARG A 13 14.35 12.42 -3.41
CA ARG A 13 13.71 11.54 -4.39
C ARG A 13 14.28 10.13 -4.32
N TRP A 14 13.43 9.12 -4.55
CA TRP A 14 13.87 7.74 -4.70
C TRP A 14 12.81 6.89 -5.38
N TYR A 15 13.23 5.70 -5.82
CA TYR A 15 12.39 4.66 -6.35
C TYR A 15 12.37 3.48 -5.38
N ALA A 16 11.20 2.91 -5.14
CA ALA A 16 11.03 1.73 -4.31
C ALA A 16 10.21 0.67 -5.03
N GLY A 17 10.73 -0.54 -5.08
CA GLY A 17 9.97 -1.72 -5.46
C GLY A 17 9.17 -2.19 -4.25
N ILE A 18 7.85 -2.32 -4.40
CA ILE A 18 6.94 -2.69 -3.33
C ILE A 18 6.37 -4.07 -3.65
N PRO A 19 6.67 -5.11 -2.84
CA PRO A 19 6.07 -6.42 -3.04
C PRO A 19 4.56 -6.38 -2.74
N VAL A 20 3.74 -6.92 -3.62
CA VAL A 20 2.27 -6.87 -3.48
C VAL A 20 1.76 -8.09 -2.72
N GLY A 21 2.21 -9.28 -3.14
CA GLY A 21 1.70 -10.54 -2.60
C GLY A 21 2.31 -10.95 -1.26
N SER A 22 3.45 -10.38 -0.88
CA SER A 22 4.18 -10.75 0.35
C SER A 22 4.33 -9.61 1.36
N ASN A 23 3.93 -8.38 1.02
CA ASN A 23 3.99 -7.26 1.95
C ASN A 23 2.91 -7.38 3.04
N PRO A 24 3.27 -7.43 4.35
CA PRO A 24 2.31 -7.62 5.43
C PRO A 24 1.23 -6.55 5.51
N LEU A 25 1.54 -5.29 5.15
CA LEU A 25 0.56 -4.20 5.18
C LEU A 25 -0.48 -4.33 4.07
N ILE A 26 -0.06 -4.76 2.88
CA ILE A 26 -0.97 -4.99 1.75
C ILE A 26 -1.83 -6.22 2.02
N LEU A 27 -1.24 -7.29 2.57
CA LEU A 27 -1.98 -8.48 3.00
C LEU A 27 -3.01 -8.15 4.07
N LEU A 28 -2.64 -7.34 5.07
CA LEU A 28 -3.58 -6.91 6.13
C LEU A 28 -4.76 -6.12 5.53
N ASP A 29 -4.49 -5.19 4.61
CA ASP A 29 -5.55 -4.44 3.92
C ASP A 29 -6.46 -5.39 3.13
N PHE A 30 -5.87 -6.34 2.39
CA PHE A 30 -6.60 -7.35 1.64
C PHE A 30 -7.50 -8.20 2.55
N PHE A 31 -6.96 -8.76 3.64
CA PHE A 31 -7.75 -9.55 4.59
C PHE A 31 -8.84 -8.74 5.27
N THR A 32 -8.57 -7.48 5.60
CA THR A 32 -9.58 -6.59 6.18
C THR A 32 -10.75 -6.38 5.22
N ILE A 33 -10.47 -6.10 3.95
CA ILE A 33 -11.51 -5.96 2.92
C ILE A 33 -12.28 -7.27 2.74
N MET A 34 -11.58 -8.41 2.73
CA MET A 34 -12.20 -9.73 2.61
C MET A 34 -13.17 -10.02 3.74
N VAL A 35 -12.78 -9.77 5.01
CA VAL A 35 -13.65 -9.98 6.17
C VAL A 35 -14.88 -9.08 6.10
N ILE A 36 -14.71 -7.79 5.79
CA ILE A 36 -15.84 -6.86 5.64
C ILE A 36 -16.76 -7.33 4.53
N SER A 37 -16.23 -7.72 3.38
CA SER A 37 -17.01 -8.20 2.24
C SER A 37 -17.77 -9.50 2.56
N ALA A 38 -17.15 -10.42 3.31
CA ALA A 38 -17.78 -11.66 3.76
C ALA A 38 -18.97 -11.39 4.68
N VAL A 39 -18.78 -10.51 5.67
CA VAL A 39 -19.86 -10.14 6.62
C VAL A 39 -21.01 -9.46 5.88
N LEU A 40 -20.72 -8.56 4.96
CA LEU A 40 -21.74 -7.89 4.15
C LEU A 40 -22.48 -8.87 3.25
N CYS A 41 -21.77 -9.75 2.55
CA CYS A 41 -22.38 -10.79 1.70
C CYS A 41 -23.28 -11.70 2.52
N TRP A 42 -22.80 -12.22 3.64
CA TRP A 42 -23.58 -13.05 4.55
C TRP A 42 -24.83 -12.33 5.04
N GLY A 43 -24.73 -11.08 5.49
CA GLY A 43 -25.85 -10.26 5.94
C GLY A 43 -26.89 -10.02 4.84
N ILE A 44 -26.45 -9.71 3.61
CA ILE A 44 -27.35 -9.51 2.46
C ILE A 44 -28.10 -10.80 2.14
N LEU A 45 -27.43 -11.95 2.15
CA LEU A 45 -28.06 -13.24 1.89
C LEU A 45 -29.12 -13.57 2.93
N LEU A 46 -28.84 -13.31 4.21
CA LEU A 46 -29.84 -13.52 5.28
C LEU A 46 -31.03 -12.56 5.17
N LEU A 47 -30.80 -11.31 4.84
CA LEU A 47 -31.88 -10.35 4.60
C LEU A 47 -32.76 -10.78 3.41
N ALA A 48 -32.16 -11.25 2.33
CA ALA A 48 -32.90 -11.76 1.18
C ALA A 48 -33.77 -12.99 1.56
N GLN A 49 -33.20 -13.94 2.30
CA GLN A 49 -33.95 -15.11 2.78
C GLN A 49 -35.08 -14.71 3.73
N PHE A 50 -34.84 -13.78 4.66
CA PHE A 50 -35.88 -13.25 5.54
C PHE A 50 -37.03 -12.59 4.73
N TYR A 51 -36.67 -11.85 3.68
CA TYR A 51 -37.65 -11.19 2.83
C TYR A 51 -38.54 -12.20 2.06
N PHE A 52 -37.98 -13.31 1.55
CA PHE A 52 -38.72 -14.29 0.76
C PHE A 52 -39.44 -15.32 1.63
N ASP A 53 -38.82 -15.77 2.72
CA ASP A 53 -39.37 -16.89 3.53
C ASP A 53 -40.05 -16.41 4.82
N GLY A 54 -39.94 -15.11 5.15
CA GLY A 54 -40.52 -14.51 6.34
C GLY A 54 -39.84 -14.91 7.65
N HIS A 55 -38.83 -15.81 7.61
CA HIS A 55 -38.06 -16.26 8.77
C HIS A 55 -36.64 -16.67 8.39
N VAL A 56 -35.76 -16.71 9.36
CA VAL A 56 -34.37 -17.21 9.19
C VAL A 56 -34.22 -18.48 10.02
N ALA A 57 -33.99 -19.61 9.36
CA ALA A 57 -33.71 -20.89 10.00
C ALA A 57 -32.20 -21.20 10.04
N LEU A 58 -31.77 -22.12 10.93
CA LEU A 58 -30.37 -22.56 11.02
C LEU A 58 -29.77 -23.01 9.68
N PRO A 59 -30.45 -23.75 8.79
CA PRO A 59 -29.92 -24.10 7.47
C PRO A 59 -29.61 -22.87 6.61
N HIS A 60 -30.40 -21.80 6.72
CA HIS A 60 -30.18 -20.55 5.99
C HIS A 60 -28.91 -19.84 6.49
N LEU A 61 -28.67 -19.80 7.78
CA LEU A 61 -27.45 -19.25 8.38
C LEU A 61 -26.21 -19.98 7.86
N TYR A 62 -26.27 -21.32 7.89
CA TYR A 62 -25.15 -22.16 7.41
C TYR A 62 -24.94 -22.00 5.90
N GLY A 63 -25.99 -22.08 5.09
CA GLY A 63 -25.91 -21.93 3.64
C GLY A 63 -25.32 -20.58 3.21
N ALA A 64 -25.78 -19.49 3.83
CA ALA A 64 -25.25 -18.16 3.58
C ALA A 64 -23.76 -18.04 3.99
N ALA A 65 -23.36 -18.69 5.10
CA ALA A 65 -21.96 -18.69 5.55
C ALA A 65 -21.06 -19.46 4.57
N VAL A 66 -21.50 -20.60 4.07
CA VAL A 66 -20.76 -21.39 3.07
C VAL A 66 -20.55 -20.58 1.79
N ILE A 67 -21.60 -19.95 1.26
CA ILE A 67 -21.49 -19.12 0.04
C ILE A 67 -20.52 -17.96 0.28
N ALA A 68 -20.60 -17.27 1.42
CA ALA A 68 -19.68 -16.18 1.74
C ALA A 68 -18.23 -16.66 1.84
N PHE A 69 -18.00 -17.84 2.43
CA PHE A 69 -16.67 -18.45 2.53
C PHE A 69 -16.11 -18.86 1.16
N ASP A 70 -16.91 -19.51 0.31
CA ASP A 70 -16.48 -19.92 -1.04
C ASP A 70 -16.12 -18.70 -1.89
N LEU A 71 -16.87 -17.61 -1.77
CA LEU A 71 -16.57 -16.36 -2.44
C LEU A 71 -15.24 -15.78 -1.95
N CYS A 72 -14.96 -15.80 -0.65
CA CYS A 72 -13.69 -15.40 -0.08
C CYS A 72 -12.51 -16.25 -0.59
N LEU A 73 -12.72 -17.56 -0.68
CA LEU A 73 -11.72 -18.48 -1.21
C LEU A 73 -11.39 -18.14 -2.67
N LEU A 74 -12.42 -17.93 -3.49
CA LEU A 74 -12.28 -17.54 -4.89
C LEU A 74 -11.48 -16.25 -5.03
N PHE A 75 -11.82 -15.21 -4.28
CA PHE A 75 -11.08 -13.94 -4.30
C PHE A 75 -9.65 -14.08 -3.79
N SER A 76 -9.40 -14.95 -2.80
CA SER A 76 -8.05 -15.23 -2.32
C SER A 76 -7.18 -15.88 -3.39
N VAL A 77 -7.72 -16.86 -4.11
CA VAL A 77 -7.03 -17.49 -5.25
C VAL A 77 -6.76 -16.47 -6.35
N PHE A 78 -7.74 -15.64 -6.67
CA PHE A 78 -7.58 -14.58 -7.67
C PHE A 78 -6.52 -13.56 -7.25
N TYR A 79 -6.50 -13.15 -5.98
CA TYR A 79 -5.46 -12.27 -5.43
C TYR A 79 -4.06 -12.87 -5.60
N VAL A 80 -3.87 -14.15 -5.29
CA VAL A 80 -2.58 -14.84 -5.45
C VAL A 80 -2.16 -14.84 -6.93
N ILE A 81 -3.07 -15.20 -7.83
CA ILE A 81 -2.80 -15.21 -9.26
C ILE A 81 -2.38 -13.82 -9.75
N VAL A 82 -3.15 -12.78 -9.42
CA VAL A 82 -2.85 -11.40 -9.85
C VAL A 82 -1.53 -10.93 -9.25
N SER A 83 -1.31 -11.12 -7.95
CA SER A 83 -0.13 -10.62 -7.25
C SER A 83 1.15 -11.29 -7.75
N PHE A 84 1.17 -12.61 -7.92
CA PHE A 84 2.39 -13.35 -8.25
C PHE A 84 2.60 -13.56 -9.74
N ILE A 85 1.53 -13.81 -10.51
CA ILE A 85 1.65 -14.09 -11.95
C ILE A 85 1.61 -12.80 -12.77
N VAL A 86 0.61 -11.93 -12.53
CA VAL A 86 0.42 -10.72 -13.34
C VAL A 86 1.39 -9.62 -12.90
N MET A 87 1.44 -9.32 -11.60
CA MET A 87 2.29 -8.26 -11.03
C MET A 87 3.70 -8.72 -10.68
N ARG A 88 3.98 -10.04 -10.77
CA ARG A 88 5.28 -10.65 -10.39
C ARG A 88 5.74 -10.23 -9.00
N ASN A 89 4.79 -10.15 -8.08
CA ASN A 89 5.00 -9.74 -6.69
C ASN A 89 5.63 -8.34 -6.53
N GLY A 90 5.38 -7.40 -7.43
CA GLY A 90 5.94 -6.08 -7.23
C GLY A 90 5.39 -5.01 -8.16
N TYR A 91 5.34 -3.80 -7.66
CA TYR A 91 5.20 -2.59 -8.46
C TYR A 91 6.25 -1.56 -8.03
N VAL A 92 6.54 -0.60 -8.89
CA VAL A 92 7.51 0.45 -8.61
C VAL A 92 6.76 1.73 -8.27
N ALA A 93 7.12 2.32 -7.14
CA ALA A 93 6.67 3.65 -6.75
C ALA A 93 7.85 4.61 -6.73
N ARG A 94 7.64 5.82 -7.24
CA ARG A 94 8.53 6.96 -7.08
C ARG A 94 8.01 7.83 -5.96
N TYR A 95 8.88 8.11 -5.01
CA TYR A 95 8.61 9.05 -3.94
C TYR A 95 9.41 10.33 -4.13
N ARG A 96 8.77 11.45 -3.80
CA ARG A 96 9.39 12.75 -3.74
C ARG A 96 8.88 13.48 -2.51
N LEU A 97 9.79 13.92 -1.67
CA LEU A 97 9.51 14.79 -0.54
C LEU A 97 10.13 16.15 -0.82
N ASP A 98 9.34 17.19 -0.73
CA ASP A 98 9.77 18.57 -0.92
C ASP A 98 9.18 19.48 0.16
N MET A 99 9.37 20.77 0.02
CA MET A 99 8.88 21.76 1.00
C MET A 99 7.35 21.85 1.03
N THR A 100 6.65 21.42 0.00
CA THR A 100 5.18 21.53 -0.14
C THR A 100 4.46 20.29 0.36
N GLY A 101 5.08 19.12 0.30
CA GLY A 101 4.43 17.87 0.69
C GLY A 101 5.18 16.62 0.28
N ALA A 102 4.49 15.51 0.46
CA ALA A 102 4.90 14.18 0.03
C ALA A 102 4.17 13.79 -1.25
N HIS A 103 4.92 13.38 -2.26
CA HIS A 103 4.41 12.90 -3.54
C HIS A 103 4.74 11.43 -3.72
N CYS A 104 3.77 10.66 -4.21
CA CYS A 104 3.94 9.26 -4.59
C CYS A 104 3.38 9.05 -5.99
N GLU A 105 4.20 8.58 -6.90
CA GLU A 105 3.80 8.24 -8.26
C GLU A 105 3.94 6.74 -8.48
N ASN A 106 2.88 6.08 -8.90
CA ASN A 106 2.94 4.69 -9.33
C ASN A 106 3.46 4.63 -10.77
N ILE A 107 4.48 3.83 -10.98
CA ILE A 107 5.15 3.73 -12.27
C ILE A 107 4.87 2.35 -12.89
N LYS A 108 4.28 2.35 -14.09
CA LYS A 108 4.19 1.14 -14.92
C LYS A 108 5.55 0.86 -15.56
N CYS A 109 6.48 0.33 -14.81
CA CYS A 109 7.67 -0.29 -15.38
C CYS A 109 7.81 -1.72 -14.86
N ARG A 110 8.39 -2.59 -15.67
CA ARG A 110 8.79 -3.91 -15.18
C ARG A 110 10.03 -3.69 -14.32
N PRO A 111 9.98 -3.98 -13.01
CA PRO A 111 11.18 -3.86 -12.19
C PRO A 111 12.21 -4.81 -12.75
N LYS A 112 13.32 -4.29 -13.27
CA LYS A 112 14.53 -5.07 -13.52
C LYS A 112 15.17 -5.35 -12.18
N SER A 113 14.56 -6.23 -11.39
CA SER A 113 15.18 -6.72 -10.17
C SER A 113 16.23 -7.76 -10.56
N THR A 114 17.45 -7.56 -10.09
CA THR A 114 18.52 -8.55 -10.17
C THR A 114 18.30 -9.73 -9.20
N VAL A 115 17.32 -9.64 -8.32
CA VAL A 115 16.96 -10.66 -7.35
C VAL A 115 15.54 -11.15 -7.64
N PRO A 116 15.28 -12.48 -7.70
CA PRO A 116 13.94 -13.01 -7.86
C PRO A 116 13.07 -12.56 -6.68
N GLY A 117 12.20 -11.58 -6.91
CA GLY A 117 11.42 -10.89 -5.87
C GLY A 117 10.31 -11.72 -5.24
N PHE A 118 10.32 -13.06 -5.38
CA PHE A 118 9.22 -13.93 -4.94
C PHE A 118 8.98 -13.94 -3.43
N PHE A 119 10.00 -13.56 -2.61
CA PHE A 119 9.90 -13.61 -1.15
C PHE A 119 10.35 -12.33 -0.44
N HIS A 120 10.32 -11.19 -1.10
CA HIS A 120 10.58 -9.92 -0.40
C HIS A 120 9.36 -9.51 0.42
N PHE A 121 9.52 -9.38 1.73
CA PHE A 121 8.50 -8.82 2.63
C PHE A 121 8.58 -7.29 2.72
N CYS A 122 9.78 -6.74 2.52
CA CYS A 122 10.05 -5.32 2.57
C CYS A 122 10.23 -4.74 1.17
N SER A 123 10.09 -3.42 1.06
CA SER A 123 10.46 -2.66 -0.14
C SER A 123 11.97 -2.84 -0.45
N TYR A 124 12.31 -2.78 -1.72
CA TYR A 124 13.66 -3.00 -2.23
C TYR A 124 14.06 -1.89 -3.21
N PRO A 125 15.38 -1.63 -3.36
CA PRO A 125 15.87 -0.62 -4.27
C PRO A 125 15.63 -1.04 -5.73
N VAL A 126 15.20 -0.07 -6.54
CA VAL A 126 15.00 -0.23 -7.98
C VAL A 126 15.79 0.86 -8.69
N ALA A 127 16.49 0.48 -9.76
CA ALA A 127 17.16 1.44 -10.62
C ALA A 127 16.14 2.37 -11.28
N GLU A 128 16.54 3.62 -11.51
CA GLU A 128 15.71 4.60 -12.20
C GLU A 128 15.30 4.08 -13.58
N PRO A 129 14.00 3.97 -13.87
CA PRO A 129 13.55 3.49 -15.16
C PRO A 129 13.81 4.56 -16.23
N GLN A 130 14.44 4.18 -17.34
CA GLN A 130 14.77 5.09 -18.46
C GLN A 130 13.51 5.65 -19.15
N THR A 131 12.44 4.85 -19.19
CA THR A 131 11.15 5.25 -19.74
C THR A 131 10.04 4.70 -18.86
N TYR A 132 9.09 5.54 -18.48
CA TYR A 132 7.94 5.13 -17.68
C TYR A 132 6.69 5.93 -18.03
N ASN A 133 5.54 5.25 -17.96
CA ASN A 133 4.25 5.91 -17.99
C ASN A 133 3.78 6.12 -16.54
N ARG A 134 3.47 7.36 -16.18
CA ARG A 134 2.84 7.70 -14.90
C ARG A 134 1.42 7.14 -14.90
N CYS A 135 1.04 6.45 -13.82
CA CYS A 135 -0.31 5.89 -13.72
C CYS A 135 -1.19 6.65 -12.75
N VAL A 136 -0.69 6.91 -11.58
CA VAL A 136 -1.42 7.57 -10.49
C VAL A 136 -0.42 8.41 -9.71
N GLU A 137 -0.73 9.67 -9.55
CA GLU A 137 0.01 10.58 -8.67
C GLU A 137 -0.84 10.87 -7.43
N LYS A 138 -0.24 10.72 -6.26
CA LYS A 138 -0.83 11.09 -4.99
C LYS A 138 0.05 12.14 -4.33
N HIS A 139 -0.55 13.27 -4.00
CA HIS A 139 0.09 14.36 -3.26
C HIS A 139 -0.57 14.51 -1.89
N VAL A 140 0.24 14.70 -0.86
CA VAL A 140 -0.18 14.99 0.51
C VAL A 140 0.57 16.23 0.98
N SER A 141 -0.16 17.31 1.24
CA SER A 141 0.40 18.53 1.80
C SER A 141 0.81 18.32 3.26
N TRP A 142 1.90 18.96 3.69
CA TRP A 142 2.32 18.90 5.11
C TRP A 142 1.27 19.46 6.05
N ALA A 143 0.49 20.44 5.63
CA ALA A 143 -0.61 21.01 6.42
C ALA A 143 -1.71 19.97 6.77
N ASP A 144 -1.86 18.91 5.96
CA ASP A 144 -2.83 17.84 6.21
C ASP A 144 -2.28 16.75 7.15
N VAL A 145 -0.96 16.73 7.37
CA VAL A 145 -0.28 15.72 8.18
C VAL A 145 -0.33 16.10 9.65
N SER A 146 -1.09 15.36 10.43
CA SER A 146 -1.18 15.57 11.89
C SER A 146 -0.09 14.82 12.67
N SER A 147 0.34 13.67 12.17
CA SER A 147 1.36 12.80 12.77
C SER A 147 1.88 11.79 11.76
N PHE A 148 2.93 11.06 12.15
CA PHE A 148 3.33 9.86 11.40
C PHE A 148 3.58 8.70 12.35
N ALA A 149 3.53 7.48 11.82
CA ALA A 149 3.85 6.25 12.53
C ALA A 149 5.02 5.54 11.82
N GLU A 150 5.90 4.96 12.62
CA GLU A 150 7.09 4.26 12.17
C GLU A 150 6.88 2.75 12.20
N LEU A 151 7.17 2.09 11.08
CA LEU A 151 7.25 0.63 11.00
C LEU A 151 8.66 0.22 10.57
N ARG A 152 9.60 0.29 11.52
CA ARG A 152 11.04 0.06 11.26
C ARG A 152 11.32 -1.30 10.64
N SER A 153 10.65 -2.35 11.10
CA SER A 153 10.82 -3.70 10.56
C SER A 153 10.48 -3.81 9.07
N LEU A 154 9.56 -3.00 8.58
CA LEU A 154 9.12 -2.96 7.18
C LEU A 154 9.73 -1.79 6.40
N ARG A 155 10.46 -0.89 7.07
CA ARG A 155 11.01 0.36 6.52
C ARG A 155 9.94 1.23 5.89
N VAL A 156 8.79 1.35 6.59
CA VAL A 156 7.63 2.12 6.14
C VAL A 156 7.33 3.21 7.15
N LEU A 157 7.09 4.41 6.64
CA LEU A 157 6.59 5.56 7.38
C LEU A 157 5.16 5.84 6.93
N ILE A 158 4.24 5.96 7.88
CA ILE A 158 2.83 6.15 7.60
C ILE A 158 2.42 7.56 8.00
N LEU A 159 2.17 8.42 7.03
CA LEU A 159 1.63 9.76 7.26
C LEU A 159 0.16 9.66 7.63
N LYS A 160 -0.23 10.29 8.76
CA LYS A 160 -1.58 10.30 9.29
C LYS A 160 -2.14 11.71 9.31
N GLY A 161 -3.36 11.86 8.86
CA GLY A 161 -4.17 13.08 8.99
C GLY A 161 -5.27 12.91 10.02
N ARG A 162 -6.13 13.90 10.13
CA ARG A 162 -7.26 13.90 11.10
C ARG A 162 -8.24 12.72 10.91
N ARG A 163 -8.38 12.18 9.69
CA ARG A 163 -9.33 11.13 9.35
C ARG A 163 -8.70 9.77 9.11
N GLY A 164 -7.40 9.60 9.36
CA GLY A 164 -6.70 8.32 9.20
C GLY A 164 -5.42 8.41 8.37
N THR A 165 -5.03 7.31 7.74
CA THR A 165 -3.81 7.21 6.93
C THR A 165 -3.93 8.00 5.63
N LEU A 166 -3.03 8.96 5.44
CA LEU A 166 -2.94 9.74 4.21
C LEU A 166 -2.06 9.05 3.17
N MET A 167 -0.85 8.64 3.56
CA MET A 167 0.12 8.03 2.65
C MET A 167 1.02 7.06 3.41
N ARG A 168 1.43 5.97 2.74
CA ARG A 168 2.50 5.09 3.19
C ARG A 168 3.74 5.34 2.35
N ILE A 169 4.85 5.64 2.99
CA ILE A 169 6.15 5.92 2.37
C ILE A 169 7.01 4.69 2.56
N TYR A 170 7.35 4.02 1.47
CA TYR A 170 8.18 2.83 1.47
C TYR A 170 9.63 3.20 1.16
N CYS A 171 10.53 2.83 2.06
CA CYS A 171 11.96 3.10 1.90
C CYS A 171 12.69 1.82 1.45
N PRO A 172 13.51 1.88 0.38
CA PRO A 172 14.15 0.69 -0.19
C PRO A 172 15.21 0.06 0.72
N ASP A 173 15.86 0.87 1.52
CA ASP A 173 16.94 0.48 2.44
C ASP A 173 16.87 1.26 3.75
N SER A 174 17.68 0.85 4.73
CA SER A 174 17.72 1.47 6.05
C SER A 174 18.31 2.87 6.03
N GLN A 175 19.27 3.15 5.14
CA GLN A 175 19.88 4.48 5.03
C GLN A 175 18.85 5.50 4.53
N LYS A 176 18.08 5.15 3.50
CA LYS A 176 17.01 6.00 3.00
C LYS A 176 15.91 6.19 4.04
N TYR A 177 15.60 5.13 4.81
CA TYR A 177 14.63 5.19 5.90
C TYR A 177 15.02 6.24 6.95
N GLU A 178 16.27 6.21 7.45
CA GLU A 178 16.75 7.18 8.45
C GLU A 178 16.81 8.61 7.88
N THR A 179 17.22 8.76 6.62
CA THR A 179 17.21 10.07 5.95
C THR A 179 15.79 10.67 5.88
N VAL A 180 14.82 9.85 5.48
CA VAL A 180 13.41 10.27 5.38
C VAL A 180 12.82 10.54 6.75
N LEU A 181 13.16 9.71 7.75
CA LEU A 181 12.72 9.88 9.13
C LEU A 181 13.19 11.21 9.71
N THR A 182 14.47 11.54 9.52
CA THR A 182 15.03 12.84 9.97
C THR A 182 14.33 14.00 9.30
N PHE A 183 14.15 13.93 7.98
CA PHE A 183 13.42 14.95 7.23
C PHE A 183 11.98 15.17 7.75
N LEU A 184 11.24 14.09 8.02
CA LEU A 184 9.87 14.18 8.54
C LEU A 184 9.83 14.76 9.95
N ASN A 185 10.75 14.40 10.82
CA ASN A 185 10.84 14.96 12.16
C ASN A 185 11.09 16.47 12.13
N ASP A 186 12.05 16.93 11.34
CA ASP A 186 12.37 18.35 11.20
C ASP A 186 11.19 19.11 10.62
N ARG A 187 10.51 18.52 9.64
CA ARG A 187 9.40 19.18 8.95
C ARG A 187 8.17 19.31 9.82
N ILE A 188 7.76 18.22 10.49
CA ILE A 188 6.57 18.23 11.36
C ILE A 188 6.81 19.06 12.61
N ALA A 189 8.05 19.13 13.12
CA ALA A 189 8.39 20.04 14.20
C ALA A 189 8.25 21.52 13.78
N SER A 190 8.65 21.87 12.57
CA SER A 190 8.55 23.24 12.03
C SER A 190 7.13 23.69 11.75
N GLU A 191 6.21 22.78 11.44
CA GLU A 191 4.79 23.12 11.20
C GLU A 191 3.98 23.29 12.49
N ARG A 192 4.53 22.85 13.64
CA ARG A 192 3.87 22.95 14.95
C ARG A 192 4.35 24.15 15.78
N SER A 193 5.42 24.80 15.37
CA SER A 193 5.97 26.01 16.01
C SER A 193 5.40 27.27 15.38
#